data_e8a8ea97e0bc488de9cfc5cff0e19c42
#
_entry.id   e8a8ea97e0bc488de9cfc5cff0e19c42
#
_cell.length_a   1.000
_cell.length_b   1.000
_cell.length_c   1.000
_cell.angle_alpha   90.00
_cell.angle_beta   90.00
_cell.angle_gamma   90.00
#
_symmetry.space_group_name_H-M   'P 1'
#
loop_
_entity.id
_entity.type
_entity.pdbx_description
1 polymer ?
#
loop_
_entity_poly.entity_id
_entity_poly.type
_entity_poly.pdbx_seq_one_letter_code
_entity_poly.pdbx_strand_id
1 'polypeptide(L)'
;MTEPAENLKGIFIESDQIFQIYVKTTNSDQLVISTEVEGETFETLEIDTALQNDLLYITTGRSVGFKAFDDKLAAHKVLSVVLHIELPANKELWVNSSLASVEAQGAFSYLNLNLSGGRVNLLDFTGSGVVNTLRGAIDVETKTTKIEASSRNGSLHVATSPVSLYKLTLKSVDGSISVTQSE
;
A
#
# COMPACT_ATOMS: atom_id res chain seq x y z
N MET A 1 2.48 14.27 -9.56
CA MET A 1 2.04 15.37 -8.66
C MET A 1 3.11 15.55 -7.59
N THR A 2 3.46 16.79 -7.26
CA THR A 2 4.42 17.08 -6.18
C THR A 2 3.83 18.18 -5.32
N GLU A 3 3.73 17.95 -4.01
CA GLU A 3 3.11 18.89 -3.07
C GLU A 3 3.90 19.00 -1.77
N PRO A 4 3.93 20.17 -1.10
CA PRO A 4 4.49 20.30 0.24
C PRO A 4 3.71 19.43 1.23
N ALA A 5 4.40 18.70 2.09
CA ALA A 5 3.79 17.77 3.02
C ALA A 5 3.99 18.17 4.50
N GLU A 6 4.33 19.43 4.80
CA GLU A 6 4.57 19.89 6.17
C GLU A 6 3.40 19.59 7.11
N ASN A 7 2.17 19.90 6.67
CA ASN A 7 0.96 19.68 7.46
C ASN A 7 0.27 18.34 7.18
N LEU A 8 0.86 17.52 6.31
CA LEU A 8 0.28 16.23 5.97
C LEU A 8 0.49 15.24 7.11
N LYS A 9 -0.58 14.66 7.61
CA LYS A 9 -0.54 13.57 8.59
C LYS A 9 -0.17 12.24 7.93
N GLY A 10 -0.72 11.98 6.74
CA GLY A 10 -0.49 10.75 6.00
C GLY A 10 -1.32 10.63 4.74
N ILE A 11 -1.36 9.44 4.19
CA ILE A 11 -2.07 9.09 2.95
C ILE A 11 -3.04 7.95 3.22
N PHE A 12 -4.23 8.06 2.66
CA PHE A 12 -5.23 7.00 2.62
C PHE A 12 -5.52 6.62 1.16
N ILE A 13 -5.24 5.38 0.79
CA ILE A 13 -5.47 4.86 -0.56
C ILE A 13 -6.63 3.87 -0.50
N GLU A 14 -7.66 4.11 -1.29
CA GLU A 14 -8.79 3.20 -1.45
C GLU A 14 -9.06 2.95 -2.92
N SER A 15 -8.72 1.77 -3.40
CA SER A 15 -8.89 1.42 -4.81
C SER A 15 -8.85 -0.09 -5.04
N ASP A 16 -9.79 -0.56 -5.88
CA ASP A 16 -9.80 -1.91 -6.43
C ASP A 16 -9.33 -1.95 -7.90
N GLN A 17 -8.70 -0.89 -8.38
CA GLN A 17 -8.20 -0.77 -9.76
C GLN A 17 -6.68 -0.61 -9.81
N ILE A 18 -6.03 -0.31 -8.69
CA ILE A 18 -4.58 -0.25 -8.57
C ILE A 18 -4.06 -1.67 -8.35
N PHE A 19 -3.14 -2.11 -9.19
CA PHE A 19 -2.54 -3.43 -9.11
C PHE A 19 -1.33 -3.47 -8.18
N GLN A 20 -0.51 -2.41 -8.21
CA GLN A 20 0.70 -2.32 -7.41
C GLN A 20 0.87 -0.93 -6.82
N ILE A 21 1.22 -0.87 -5.54
CA ILE A 21 1.50 0.37 -4.81
C ILE A 21 2.91 0.28 -4.24
N TYR A 22 3.78 1.23 -4.63
CA TYR A 22 5.10 1.42 -4.07
C TYR A 22 5.11 2.68 -3.23
N VAL A 23 5.49 2.57 -1.96
CA VAL A 23 5.63 3.71 -1.06
C VAL A 23 7.01 3.69 -0.45
N LYS A 24 7.77 4.77 -0.64
CA LYS A 24 9.09 4.94 -0.04
C LYS A 24 9.11 6.20 0.80
N THR A 25 9.59 6.08 2.05
CA THR A 25 9.78 7.25 2.88
C THR A 25 11.12 7.91 2.58
N THR A 26 11.13 9.24 2.59
CA THR A 26 12.30 10.08 2.28
C THR A 26 12.52 11.13 3.36
N ASN A 27 13.70 11.76 3.33
CA ASN A 27 14.00 12.91 4.20
C ASN A 27 13.55 14.25 3.58
N SER A 28 12.87 14.21 2.44
CA SER A 28 12.28 15.38 1.79
C SER A 28 11.00 15.80 2.49
N ASP A 29 10.71 17.08 2.53
CA ASP A 29 9.43 17.63 3.02
C ASP A 29 8.34 17.63 1.93
N GLN A 30 8.59 16.97 0.81
CA GLN A 30 7.67 16.89 -0.32
C GLN A 30 7.07 15.50 -0.47
N LEU A 31 5.78 15.48 -0.77
CA LEU A 31 5.07 14.32 -1.26
C LEU A 31 5.16 14.28 -2.79
N VAL A 32 5.63 13.16 -3.34
CA VAL A 32 5.63 12.93 -4.79
C VAL A 32 4.76 11.73 -5.11
N ILE A 33 3.82 11.89 -6.02
CA ILE A 33 2.96 10.81 -6.51
C ILE A 33 3.11 10.72 -8.02
N SER A 34 3.45 9.55 -8.51
CA SER A 34 3.47 9.21 -9.93
C SER A 34 2.69 7.93 -10.21
N THR A 35 2.12 7.86 -11.38
CA THR A 35 1.28 6.75 -11.80
C THR A 35 1.75 6.24 -13.15
N GLU A 36 1.87 4.94 -13.26
CA GLU A 36 2.09 4.24 -14.53
C GLU A 36 0.80 3.48 -14.86
N VAL A 37 0.30 3.68 -16.07
CA VAL A 37 -0.91 3.02 -16.56
C VAL A 37 -0.55 2.27 -17.82
N GLU A 38 -0.73 0.95 -17.81
CA GLU A 38 -0.53 0.08 -18.97
C GLU A 38 -1.86 -0.53 -19.38
N GLY A 39 -2.15 -0.52 -20.68
CA GLY A 39 -3.36 -1.10 -21.26
C GLY A 39 -3.84 -0.37 -22.52
N GLU A 40 -4.84 -0.93 -23.19
CA GLU A 40 -5.33 -0.38 -24.47
C GLU A 40 -6.32 0.79 -24.33
N THR A 41 -6.73 1.15 -23.10
CA THR A 41 -7.70 2.22 -22.85
C THR A 41 -7.20 3.17 -21.77
N PHE A 42 -6.32 4.09 -22.14
CA PHE A 42 -5.78 5.13 -21.24
C PHE A 42 -6.80 6.19 -20.80
N GLU A 43 -7.93 6.28 -21.48
CA GLU A 43 -8.87 7.40 -21.37
C GLU A 43 -9.92 7.26 -20.25
N THR A 44 -9.89 6.20 -19.45
CA THR A 44 -11.02 5.89 -18.58
C THR A 44 -10.71 5.81 -17.09
N LEU A 45 -9.44 5.84 -16.70
CA LEU A 45 -9.06 5.83 -15.29
C LEU A 45 -8.55 7.20 -14.86
N GLU A 46 -9.21 7.79 -13.90
CA GLU A 46 -8.76 9.00 -13.21
C GLU A 46 -8.34 8.64 -11.78
N ILE A 47 -7.23 9.20 -11.34
CA ILE A 47 -6.84 9.18 -9.93
C ILE A 47 -7.33 10.47 -9.31
N ASP A 48 -8.28 10.33 -8.41
CA ASP A 48 -8.82 11.45 -7.65
C ASP A 48 -8.06 11.60 -6.34
N THR A 49 -7.73 12.83 -6.00
CA THR A 49 -7.08 13.17 -4.74
C THR A 49 -7.89 14.21 -3.98
N ALA A 50 -8.06 14.02 -2.68
CA ALA A 50 -8.76 14.95 -1.81
C ALA A 50 -8.06 15.06 -0.44
N LEU A 51 -7.74 16.28 0.00
CA LEU A 51 -7.18 16.51 1.33
C LEU A 51 -8.31 16.72 2.33
N GLN A 52 -8.38 15.85 3.36
CA GLN A 52 -9.36 15.95 4.44
C GLN A 52 -8.69 15.64 5.78
N ASN A 53 -8.79 16.56 6.75
CA ASN A 53 -8.21 16.39 8.10
C ASN A 53 -6.72 16.02 8.07
N ASP A 54 -5.95 16.69 7.22
CA ASP A 54 -4.52 16.47 7.01
C ASP A 54 -4.15 15.07 6.46
N LEU A 55 -5.12 14.29 6.02
CA LEU A 55 -4.95 13.06 5.26
C LEU A 55 -5.25 13.29 3.79
N LEU A 56 -4.33 12.87 2.92
CA LEU A 56 -4.57 12.86 1.48
C LEU A 56 -5.24 11.55 1.09
N TYR A 57 -6.48 11.64 0.66
CA TYR A 57 -7.22 10.51 0.11
C TYR A 57 -6.88 10.36 -1.37
N ILE A 58 -6.53 9.15 -1.76
CA ILE A 58 -6.27 8.75 -3.15
C ILE A 58 -7.28 7.67 -3.50
N THR A 59 -8.13 7.96 -4.46
CA THR A 59 -9.14 7.03 -4.97
C THR A 59 -9.04 6.91 -6.48
N THR A 60 -9.62 5.87 -7.04
CA THR A 60 -9.71 5.70 -8.48
C THR A 60 -11.17 5.84 -8.91
N GLY A 61 -11.38 6.64 -9.94
CA GLY A 61 -12.68 6.87 -10.55
C GLY A 61 -12.68 6.53 -12.04
N ARG A 62 -13.85 6.57 -12.66
CA ARG A 62 -13.97 6.56 -14.11
C ARG A 62 -14.19 7.96 -14.59
N SER A 63 -13.52 8.36 -15.67
CA SER A 63 -13.69 9.67 -16.29
C SER A 63 -15.16 9.95 -16.61
N VAL A 64 -15.61 11.17 -16.29
CA VAL A 64 -16.94 11.66 -16.60
C VAL A 64 -17.07 11.79 -18.12
N GLY A 65 -17.87 10.94 -18.75
CA GLY A 65 -18.04 10.92 -20.21
C GLY A 65 -17.75 9.55 -20.84
N PHE A 66 -17.36 8.58 -20.04
CA PHE A 66 -17.21 7.21 -20.53
C PHE A 66 -18.55 6.70 -21.07
N LYS A 67 -18.63 6.51 -22.42
CA LYS A 67 -19.65 5.69 -23.04
C LYS A 67 -19.09 4.28 -23.13
N ALA A 68 -19.67 3.35 -22.40
CA ALA A 68 -19.39 1.94 -22.57
C ALA A 68 -19.67 1.60 -24.05
N PHE A 69 -18.63 1.36 -24.82
CA PHE A 69 -18.80 0.77 -26.15
C PHE A 69 -19.29 -0.67 -25.91
N ASP A 70 -20.46 -0.97 -26.45
CA ASP A 70 -21.05 -2.31 -26.40
C ASP A 70 -20.35 -3.20 -27.45
N ASP A 71 -19.03 -3.29 -27.35
CA ASP A 71 -18.19 -4.12 -28.20
C ASP A 71 -17.78 -5.37 -27.42
N LYS A 72 -18.15 -6.53 -27.94
CA LYS A 72 -17.81 -7.84 -27.37
C LYS A 72 -16.28 -8.06 -27.23
N LEU A 73 -15.46 -7.26 -27.89
CA LEU A 73 -14.00 -7.22 -27.75
C LEU A 73 -13.51 -6.45 -26.51
N ALA A 74 -14.35 -5.64 -25.86
CA ALA A 74 -14.00 -4.88 -24.67
C ALA A 74 -13.87 -5.75 -23.40
N ALA A 75 -14.36 -6.99 -23.44
CA ALA A 75 -14.41 -7.87 -22.26
C ALA A 75 -13.03 -8.41 -21.78
N HIS A 76 -11.95 -8.14 -22.48
CA HIS A 76 -10.60 -8.63 -22.16
C HIS A 76 -9.53 -7.55 -22.03
N LYS A 77 -9.93 -6.28 -21.90
CA LYS A 77 -8.96 -5.20 -21.72
C LYS A 77 -8.48 -5.17 -20.27
N VAL A 78 -7.26 -5.63 -20.05
CA VAL A 78 -6.59 -5.55 -18.73
C VAL A 78 -5.96 -4.17 -18.62
N LEU A 79 -6.38 -3.40 -17.64
CA LEU A 79 -5.76 -2.16 -17.25
C LEU A 79 -4.90 -2.43 -16.01
N SER A 80 -3.61 -2.19 -16.10
CA SER A 80 -2.69 -2.29 -14.96
C SER A 80 -2.29 -0.88 -14.52
N VAL A 81 -2.60 -0.54 -13.28
CA VAL A 81 -2.23 0.73 -12.67
C VAL A 81 -1.22 0.48 -11.58
N VAL A 82 -0.08 1.15 -11.70
CA VAL A 82 0.98 1.15 -10.71
C VAL A 82 1.09 2.55 -10.11
N LEU A 83 1.09 2.62 -8.78
CA LEU A 83 1.20 3.87 -8.04
C LEU A 83 2.54 3.93 -7.31
N HIS A 84 3.31 4.98 -7.56
CA HIS A 84 4.58 5.25 -6.87
C HIS A 84 4.43 6.49 -6.00
N ILE A 85 4.80 6.37 -4.72
CA ILE A 85 4.69 7.44 -3.75
C ILE A 85 6.02 7.61 -3.01
N GLU A 86 6.55 8.83 -3.04
CA GLU A 86 7.60 9.25 -2.11
C GLU A 86 6.95 10.10 -1.03
N LEU A 87 7.04 9.65 0.21
CA LEU A 87 6.38 10.25 1.37
C LEU A 87 7.44 10.69 2.38
N PRO A 88 7.33 11.88 2.99
CA PRO A 88 8.19 12.20 4.12
C PRO A 88 8.14 11.15 5.21
N ALA A 89 9.27 10.89 5.86
CA ALA A 89 9.34 9.93 6.95
C ALA A 89 8.40 10.29 8.11
N ASN A 90 7.98 9.28 8.87
CA ASN A 90 7.10 9.41 10.04
C ASN A 90 5.69 9.92 9.73
N LYS A 91 5.19 9.69 8.53
CA LYS A 91 3.79 9.90 8.16
C LYS A 91 2.99 8.60 8.27
N GLU A 92 1.66 8.71 8.25
CA GLU A 92 0.76 7.56 8.26
C GLU A 92 0.50 7.04 6.84
N LEU A 93 0.38 5.72 6.69
CA LEU A 93 -0.04 5.08 5.45
C LEU A 93 -1.21 4.13 5.72
N TRP A 94 -2.30 4.37 5.02
CA TRP A 94 -3.52 3.55 5.05
C TRP A 94 -3.82 3.05 3.65
N VAL A 95 -4.04 1.75 3.50
CA VAL A 95 -4.43 1.17 2.20
C VAL A 95 -5.55 0.17 2.39
N ASN A 96 -6.62 0.36 1.65
CA ASN A 96 -7.72 -0.59 1.52
C ASN A 96 -7.85 -0.99 0.05
N SER A 97 -7.68 -2.29 -0.26
CA SER A 97 -7.81 -2.79 -1.62
C SER A 97 -8.12 -4.28 -1.65
N SER A 98 -8.94 -4.69 -2.59
CA SER A 98 -9.15 -6.10 -2.88
C SER A 98 -8.10 -6.69 -3.84
N LEU A 99 -7.43 -5.85 -4.61
CA LEU A 99 -6.55 -6.24 -5.72
C LEU A 99 -5.07 -5.96 -5.46
N ALA A 100 -4.75 -4.79 -4.89
CA ALA A 100 -3.39 -4.26 -4.87
C ALA A 100 -2.39 -5.12 -4.08
N SER A 101 -1.18 -5.25 -4.62
CA SER A 101 0.01 -5.56 -3.86
C SER A 101 0.65 -4.27 -3.35
N VAL A 102 1.24 -4.29 -2.17
CA VAL A 102 1.85 -3.12 -1.54
C VAL A 102 3.29 -3.43 -1.19
N GLU A 103 4.20 -2.57 -1.65
CA GLU A 103 5.56 -2.52 -1.17
C GLU A 103 5.80 -1.18 -0.48
N ALA A 104 6.20 -1.22 0.79
CA ALA A 104 6.46 -0.03 1.57
C ALA A 104 7.85 -0.11 2.21
N GLN A 105 8.64 0.96 2.05
CA GLN A 105 10.02 1.02 2.54
C GLN A 105 10.23 2.21 3.47
N GLY A 106 10.84 1.96 4.63
CA GLY A 106 11.36 2.97 5.53
C GLY A 106 10.53 3.20 6.79
N ALA A 107 10.46 4.44 7.28
CA ALA A 107 9.90 4.81 8.58
C ALA A 107 8.51 5.44 8.47
N PHE A 108 7.54 4.82 9.14
CA PHE A 108 6.15 5.29 9.20
C PHE A 108 5.75 5.54 10.67
N SER A 109 4.97 6.58 10.94
CA SER A 109 4.37 6.76 12.27
C SER A 109 3.31 5.69 12.52
N TYR A 110 2.50 5.37 11.52
CA TYR A 110 1.51 4.32 11.57
C TYR A 110 1.24 3.73 10.18
N LEU A 111 1.14 2.40 10.11
CA LEU A 111 0.80 1.67 8.89
C LEU A 111 -0.48 0.87 9.10
N ASN A 112 -1.45 1.00 8.20
CA ASN A 112 -2.66 0.18 8.21
C ASN A 112 -2.96 -0.32 6.79
N LEU A 113 -2.75 -1.61 6.56
CA LEU A 113 -3.02 -2.26 5.28
C LEU A 113 -4.12 -3.29 5.44
N ASN A 114 -5.17 -3.16 4.64
CA ASN A 114 -6.26 -4.14 4.57
C ASN A 114 -6.42 -4.59 3.11
N LEU A 115 -5.94 -5.81 2.82
CA LEU A 115 -5.89 -6.34 1.47
C LEU A 115 -6.60 -7.69 1.39
N SER A 116 -7.41 -7.90 0.34
CA SER A 116 -8.03 -9.22 0.12
C SER A 116 -7.13 -10.16 -0.67
N GLY A 117 -6.49 -9.66 -1.73
CA GLY A 117 -5.52 -10.37 -2.56
C GLY A 117 -4.11 -9.86 -2.30
N GLY A 118 -3.31 -9.70 -3.31
CA GLY A 118 -2.05 -8.98 -3.30
C GLY A 118 -1.04 -9.34 -2.21
N ARG A 119 0.22 -9.16 -2.49
CA ARG A 119 1.31 -9.38 -1.53
C ARG A 119 1.62 -8.08 -0.78
N VAL A 120 2.05 -8.21 0.47
CA VAL A 120 2.64 -7.10 1.23
C VAL A 120 4.12 -7.36 1.40
N ASN A 121 4.95 -6.38 1.04
CA ASN A 121 6.38 -6.39 1.21
C ASN A 121 6.81 -5.13 1.97
N LEU A 122 7.30 -5.27 3.19
CA LEU A 122 7.78 -4.16 4.02
C LEU A 122 9.29 -4.26 4.13
N LEU A 123 10.01 -3.27 3.59
CA LEU A 123 11.47 -3.24 3.51
C LEU A 123 12.04 -2.20 4.48
N ASP A 124 13.05 -2.56 5.25
CA ASP A 124 13.67 -1.68 6.26
C ASP A 124 12.63 -0.96 7.14
N PHE A 125 11.56 -1.70 7.47
CA PHE A 125 10.39 -1.11 8.11
C PHE A 125 10.67 -0.68 9.55
N THR A 126 10.30 0.55 9.85
CA THR A 126 10.26 1.09 11.21
C THR A 126 8.91 1.77 11.44
N GLY A 127 8.22 1.39 12.52
CA GLY A 127 6.94 2.00 12.88
C GLY A 127 5.99 1.03 13.56
N SER A 128 4.79 1.53 13.87
CA SER A 128 3.70 0.72 14.43
C SER A 128 2.59 0.52 13.40
N GLY A 129 1.77 -0.51 13.58
CA GLY A 129 0.65 -0.66 12.66
C GLY A 129 -0.02 -2.03 12.67
N VAL A 130 -0.85 -2.21 11.65
CA VAL A 130 -1.61 -3.45 11.41
C VAL A 130 -1.60 -3.77 9.91
N VAL A 131 -1.31 -5.01 9.58
CA VAL A 131 -1.43 -5.54 8.22
C VAL A 131 -2.38 -6.73 8.25
N ASN A 132 -3.45 -6.62 7.48
CA ASN A 132 -4.43 -7.70 7.31
C ASN A 132 -4.46 -8.12 5.84
N THR A 133 -4.31 -9.42 5.57
CA THR A 133 -4.55 -9.99 4.24
C THR A 133 -5.52 -11.16 4.33
N LEU A 134 -6.29 -11.39 3.28
CA LEU A 134 -7.11 -12.60 3.18
C LEU A 134 -6.26 -13.75 2.60
N ARG A 135 -5.59 -13.53 1.47
CA ARG A 135 -4.83 -14.56 0.73
C ARG A 135 -3.38 -14.19 0.45
N GLY A 136 -3.06 -12.90 0.48
CA GLY A 136 -1.72 -12.40 0.15
C GLY A 136 -0.68 -12.79 1.19
N ALA A 137 0.51 -13.14 0.73
CA ALA A 137 1.66 -13.30 1.61
C ALA A 137 2.10 -11.94 2.18
N ILE A 138 2.67 -11.98 3.39
CA ILE A 138 3.23 -10.81 4.08
C ILE A 138 4.70 -11.09 4.35
N ASP A 139 5.57 -10.31 3.75
CA ASP A 139 7.01 -10.36 3.94
C ASP A 139 7.46 -9.05 4.60
N VAL A 140 8.17 -9.15 5.72
CA VAL A 140 8.62 -7.98 6.49
C VAL A 140 10.10 -8.10 6.81
N GLU A 141 10.82 -7.05 6.51
CA GLU A 141 12.20 -6.83 6.92
C GLU A 141 12.25 -5.66 7.90
N THR A 142 12.67 -5.91 9.15
CA THR A 142 12.73 -4.87 10.19
C THR A 142 13.82 -5.17 11.21
N LYS A 143 14.42 -4.11 11.75
CA LYS A 143 15.43 -4.17 12.82
C LYS A 143 14.88 -3.69 14.17
N THR A 144 13.89 -2.83 14.14
CA THR A 144 13.48 -2.01 15.29
C THR A 144 12.04 -2.24 15.74
N THR A 145 11.25 -3.01 14.99
CA THR A 145 9.82 -3.18 15.26
C THR A 145 9.51 -4.56 15.87
N LYS A 146 8.80 -4.58 16.98
CA LYS A 146 8.27 -5.83 17.55
C LYS A 146 7.13 -6.35 16.67
N ILE A 147 7.21 -7.62 16.30
CA ILE A 147 6.21 -8.26 15.44
C ILE A 147 5.31 -9.20 16.24
N GLU A 148 4.01 -9.09 16.01
CA GLU A 148 3.02 -10.09 16.39
C GLU A 148 2.35 -10.61 15.12
N ALA A 149 2.53 -11.89 14.79
CA ALA A 149 2.05 -12.47 13.54
C ALA A 149 1.12 -13.66 13.80
N SER A 150 0.07 -13.75 12.99
CA SER A 150 -0.84 -14.90 12.97
C SER A 150 -1.35 -15.17 11.55
N SER A 151 -1.32 -16.43 11.13
CA SER A 151 -2.01 -16.89 9.92
C SER A 151 -2.87 -18.08 10.25
N ARG A 152 -4.06 -18.17 9.67
CA ARG A 152 -4.99 -19.28 9.94
C ARG A 152 -4.57 -20.55 9.21
N ASN A 153 -4.22 -20.43 7.94
CA ASN A 153 -3.93 -21.58 7.07
C ASN A 153 -2.52 -21.50 6.44
N GLY A 154 -1.88 -20.32 6.48
CA GLY A 154 -0.54 -20.12 5.93
C GLY A 154 0.58 -20.44 6.91
N SER A 155 1.80 -20.58 6.40
CA SER A 155 3.00 -20.79 7.20
C SER A 155 3.46 -19.50 7.89
N LEU A 156 4.07 -19.65 9.07
CA LEU A 156 4.67 -18.54 9.83
C LEU A 156 6.18 -18.78 9.97
N HIS A 157 6.96 -17.79 9.57
CA HIS A 157 8.39 -17.74 9.81
C HIS A 157 8.72 -16.35 10.37
N VAL A 158 8.89 -16.26 11.68
CA VAL A 158 9.11 -14.98 12.36
C VAL A 158 10.43 -15.00 13.09
N ALA A 159 11.38 -14.19 12.67
CA ALA A 159 12.62 -13.96 13.39
C ALA A 159 12.33 -13.33 14.77
N THR A 160 13.22 -13.55 15.72
CA THR A 160 13.07 -13.02 17.08
C THR A 160 13.06 -11.51 17.04
N SER A 161 11.97 -10.92 17.51
CA SER A 161 11.84 -9.45 17.54
C SER A 161 12.56 -8.84 18.73
N PRO A 162 13.22 -7.70 18.56
CA PRO A 162 13.81 -6.96 19.67
C PRO A 162 12.74 -6.40 20.61
N VAL A 163 13.15 -5.99 21.80
CA VAL A 163 12.33 -5.13 22.65
C VAL A 163 12.23 -3.76 21.99
N SER A 164 11.03 -3.33 21.65
CA SER A 164 10.82 -2.10 20.88
C SER A 164 9.59 -1.34 21.38
N LEU A 165 9.62 -0.02 21.18
CA LEU A 165 8.45 0.85 21.35
C LEU A 165 7.47 0.71 20.17
N TYR A 166 7.94 0.26 19.01
CA TYR A 166 7.12 0.03 17.83
C TYR A 166 6.55 -1.38 17.84
N LYS A 167 5.29 -1.49 17.45
CA LYS A 167 4.59 -2.77 17.36
C LYS A 167 3.83 -2.88 16.05
N LEU A 168 4.12 -3.93 15.27
CA LEU A 168 3.39 -4.27 14.06
C LEU A 168 2.66 -5.60 14.23
N THR A 169 1.36 -5.59 13.99
CA THR A 169 0.52 -6.79 14.03
C THR A 169 0.22 -7.25 12.62
N LEU A 170 0.58 -8.50 12.30
CA LEU A 170 0.40 -9.12 10.99
C LEU A 170 -0.65 -10.23 11.09
N LYS A 171 -1.66 -10.16 10.26
CA LYS A 171 -2.72 -11.17 10.21
C LYS A 171 -3.01 -11.58 8.76
N SER A 172 -3.04 -12.89 8.53
CA SER A 172 -3.51 -13.45 7.27
C SER A 172 -4.49 -14.59 7.52
N VAL A 173 -5.36 -14.85 6.56
CA VAL A 173 -6.18 -16.07 6.59
C VAL A 173 -5.44 -17.21 5.90
N ASP A 174 -5.09 -17.05 4.64
CA ASP A 174 -4.49 -18.11 3.82
C ASP A 174 -3.03 -17.81 3.41
N GLY A 175 -2.57 -16.57 3.56
CA GLY A 175 -1.22 -16.15 3.19
C GLY A 175 -0.17 -16.57 4.21
N SER A 176 1.03 -16.89 3.73
CA SER A 176 2.20 -17.06 4.58
C SER A 176 2.69 -15.71 5.12
N ILE A 177 3.32 -15.74 6.29
CA ILE A 177 3.96 -14.56 6.89
C ILE A 177 5.42 -14.89 7.14
N SER A 178 6.31 -14.09 6.60
CA SER A 178 7.75 -14.17 6.79
C SER A 178 8.30 -12.87 7.35
N VAL A 179 9.07 -12.95 8.41
CA VAL A 179 9.71 -11.78 9.04
C VAL A 179 11.19 -12.07 9.20
N THR A 180 12.00 -11.18 8.65
CA THR A 180 13.47 -11.23 8.73
C THR A 180 14.01 -9.99 9.43
N GLN A 181 15.23 -10.07 9.93
CA GLN A 181 15.93 -8.90 10.45
C GLN A 181 16.74 -8.25 9.33
N SER A 182 16.65 -6.92 9.21
CA SER A 182 17.58 -6.14 8.39
C SER A 182 19.00 -6.25 8.95
N GLU A 183 19.99 -6.25 8.08
CA GLU A 183 21.42 -6.19 8.46
C GLU A 183 21.84 -4.85 9.07
#